data_ed1184575f0828f4fd7a47f65f669d3a
#
_entry.id   ed1184575f0828f4fd7a47f65f669d3a
#
_cell.length_a   1.000
_cell.length_b   1.000
_cell.length_c   1.000
_cell.angle_alpha   90.00
_cell.angle_beta   90.00
_cell.angle_gamma   90.00
#
_symmetry.space_group_name_H-M   'P 1'
#
loop_
_entity.id
_entity.type
_entity.pdbx_description
1 polymer ?
#
loop_
_entity_poly.entity_id
_entity_poly.type
_entity_poly.pdbx_seq_one_letter_code
_entity_poly.pdbx_strand_id
1 'polypeptide(L)'
;KDKSKAMKFLVCFIGLLLGLGNKADAQQCASMADIKKVHDFIAASWNKTVRFSPEDTGTLIGLPYRYTVPSMNDSFQEMYYWDTFFTGEGLIADGYGDLAQSNVENMLYMVERYGKMLNGNRTFFENRSQPPYLSKMIEHIYLKTHDKEWLKKVLPGLKKEYFFWMTRRLTPIGLNRYSNEATTSDKKRILSVLQRRLG
;
A
#
# COMPACT_ATOMS: atom_id res chain seq x y z
N LYS A 1 -35.29 -6.13 34.82
CA LYS A 1 -34.11 -5.96 33.92
C LYS A 1 -33.22 -4.77 34.33
N ASP A 2 -33.51 -4.06 35.41
CA ASP A 2 -32.84 -2.79 35.76
C ASP A 2 -31.88 -2.88 36.97
N LYS A 3 -31.95 -3.94 37.76
CA LYS A 3 -31.10 -4.09 38.96
C LYS A 3 -29.62 -4.41 38.63
N SER A 4 -29.33 -5.02 37.47
CA SER A 4 -27.95 -5.36 37.02
C SER A 4 -27.16 -4.13 36.57
N LYS A 5 -27.79 -3.14 35.94
CA LYS A 5 -27.14 -1.90 35.52
C LYS A 5 -26.82 -0.99 36.69
N ALA A 6 -27.77 -0.89 37.66
CA ALA A 6 -27.58 -0.09 38.89
C ALA A 6 -26.43 -0.63 39.74
N MET A 7 -26.29 -1.96 39.82
CA MET A 7 -25.22 -2.61 40.58
C MET A 7 -23.84 -2.41 39.95
N LYS A 8 -23.73 -2.38 38.60
CA LYS A 8 -22.48 -2.08 37.89
C LYS A 8 -22.06 -0.62 38.09
N PHE A 9 -23.01 0.31 38.10
CA PHE A 9 -22.74 1.72 38.39
C PHE A 9 -22.29 1.95 39.85
N LEU A 10 -22.87 1.24 40.78
CA LEU A 10 -22.52 1.35 42.19
C LEU A 10 -21.12 0.79 42.48
N VAL A 11 -20.73 -0.31 41.85
CA VAL A 11 -19.38 -0.89 41.97
C VAL A 11 -18.31 0.03 41.36
N CYS A 12 -18.60 0.70 40.26
CA CYS A 12 -17.69 1.71 39.69
C CYS A 12 -17.54 2.94 40.60
N PHE A 13 -18.62 3.37 41.24
CA PHE A 13 -18.60 4.55 42.13
C PHE A 13 -17.88 4.27 43.46
N ILE A 14 -18.03 3.08 44.01
CA ILE A 14 -17.35 2.67 45.25
C ILE A 14 -15.84 2.45 44.98
N GLY A 15 -15.45 1.93 43.80
CA GLY A 15 -14.05 1.83 43.38
C GLY A 15 -13.37 3.20 43.28
N LEU A 16 -14.10 4.25 42.87
CA LEU A 16 -13.60 5.63 42.80
C LEU A 16 -13.39 6.25 44.18
N LEU A 17 -14.22 5.87 45.16
CA LEU A 17 -14.19 6.41 46.54
C LEU A 17 -13.13 5.73 47.42
N LEU A 18 -12.74 4.49 47.13
CA LEU A 18 -11.80 3.73 47.97
C LEU A 18 -10.33 3.87 47.53
N GLY A 19 -10.02 4.70 46.53
CA GLY A 19 -8.64 4.94 46.11
C GLY A 19 -7.91 3.66 45.65
N LEU A 20 -8.65 2.55 45.38
CA LEU A 20 -8.16 1.35 44.73
C LEU A 20 -8.16 1.56 43.21
N GLY A 21 -7.65 2.69 42.79
CA GLY A 21 -7.29 2.90 41.41
C GLY A 21 -6.16 1.92 41.06
N ASN A 22 -6.45 0.80 40.42
CA ASN A 22 -5.50 0.29 39.47
C ASN A 22 -5.03 1.52 38.70
N LYS A 23 -3.74 1.84 38.77
CA LYS A 23 -3.12 2.71 37.76
C LYS A 23 -3.44 2.04 36.43
N ALA A 24 -4.57 2.40 35.83
CA ALA A 24 -4.69 2.28 34.41
C ALA A 24 -3.43 2.98 33.92
N ASP A 25 -2.50 2.23 33.34
CA ASP A 25 -1.38 2.82 32.62
C ASP A 25 -2.03 3.85 31.72
N ALA A 26 -1.94 5.11 32.13
CA ALA A 26 -2.39 6.22 31.31
C ALA A 26 -1.52 6.06 30.07
N GLN A 27 -2.13 5.58 28.98
CA GLN A 27 -1.47 5.38 27.71
C GLN A 27 -0.76 6.70 27.42
N GLN A 28 0.55 6.71 27.62
CA GLN A 28 1.34 7.93 27.60
C GLN A 28 1.28 8.41 26.16
N CYS A 29 0.48 9.43 25.90
CA CYS A 29 0.40 10.03 24.57
C CYS A 29 1.81 10.43 24.17
N ALA A 30 2.22 10.08 22.94
CA ALA A 30 3.51 10.44 22.39
C ALA A 30 3.71 11.97 22.51
N SER A 31 4.86 12.39 23.02
CA SER A 31 5.17 13.82 23.09
C SER A 31 5.42 14.39 21.69
N MET A 32 5.25 15.70 21.51
CA MET A 32 5.60 16.38 20.25
C MET A 32 7.06 16.15 19.86
N ALA A 33 7.95 15.97 20.84
CA ALA A 33 9.35 15.64 20.61
C ALA A 33 9.52 14.22 20.04
N ASP A 34 8.71 13.25 20.46
CA ASP A 34 8.76 11.88 19.93
C ASP A 34 8.16 11.83 18.52
N ILE A 35 7.06 12.54 18.27
CA ILE A 35 6.48 12.70 16.93
C ILE A 35 7.54 13.29 15.97
N LYS A 36 8.24 14.35 16.41
CA LYS A 36 9.31 14.95 15.60
C LYS A 36 10.45 13.98 15.31
N LYS A 37 10.89 13.19 16.26
CA LYS A 37 11.94 12.17 16.03
C LYS A 37 11.53 11.16 14.97
N VAL A 38 10.27 10.68 15.01
CA VAL A 38 9.74 9.74 14.02
C VAL A 38 9.69 10.40 12.64
N HIS A 39 9.21 11.62 12.56
CA HIS A 39 9.17 12.36 11.30
C HIS A 39 10.57 12.59 10.73
N ASP A 40 11.53 13.04 11.54
CA ASP A 40 12.92 13.24 11.11
C ASP A 40 13.55 11.92 10.62
N PHE A 41 13.26 10.79 11.27
CA PHE A 41 13.70 9.47 10.83
C PHE A 41 13.10 9.07 9.48
N ILE A 42 11.80 9.29 9.28
CA ILE A 42 11.12 9.02 8.01
C ILE A 42 11.75 9.86 6.89
N ALA A 43 11.84 11.17 7.09
CA ALA A 43 12.40 12.09 6.09
C ALA A 43 13.84 11.72 5.68
N ALA A 44 14.68 11.33 6.66
CA ALA A 44 16.05 10.87 6.40
C ALA A 44 16.13 9.48 5.74
N SER A 45 15.03 8.75 5.68
CA SER A 45 14.99 7.35 5.21
C SER A 45 14.48 7.19 3.79
N TRP A 46 13.80 8.18 3.20
CA TRP A 46 13.20 8.06 1.85
C TRP A 46 14.19 7.57 0.79
N ASN A 47 15.40 8.13 0.74
CA ASN A 47 16.40 7.73 -0.24
C ASN A 47 16.84 6.26 -0.12
N LYS A 48 16.71 5.65 1.07
CA LYS A 48 17.06 4.24 1.30
C LYS A 48 16.04 3.29 0.68
N THR A 49 14.83 3.76 0.42
CA THR A 49 13.74 2.99 -0.21
C THR A 49 13.71 3.11 -1.72
N VAL A 50 14.51 4.02 -2.31
CA VAL A 50 14.51 4.27 -3.77
C VAL A 50 15.31 3.21 -4.51
N ARG A 51 14.74 2.71 -5.62
CA ARG A 51 15.38 1.78 -6.56
C ARG A 51 15.27 2.31 -7.98
N PHE A 52 16.16 1.83 -8.84
CA PHE A 52 16.11 2.05 -10.27
C PHE A 52 16.58 0.78 -10.98
N SER A 53 15.69 0.15 -11.72
CA SER A 53 15.95 -1.08 -12.48
C SER A 53 15.16 -0.99 -13.78
N PRO A 54 15.72 -0.37 -14.83
CA PRO A 54 14.98 -0.11 -16.08
C PRO A 54 14.78 -1.36 -16.94
N GLU A 55 15.55 -2.42 -16.68
CA GLU A 55 15.55 -3.64 -17.50
C GLU A 55 14.97 -4.83 -16.74
N ASP A 56 14.32 -5.74 -17.49
CA ASP A 56 13.84 -7.01 -16.95
C ASP A 56 15.05 -7.89 -16.54
N THR A 57 15.04 -8.41 -15.31
CA THR A 57 16.09 -9.27 -14.80
C THR A 57 15.52 -10.48 -14.06
N GLY A 58 15.63 -11.66 -14.64
CA GLY A 58 15.02 -12.88 -14.10
C GLY A 58 13.50 -12.74 -13.98
N THR A 59 12.99 -12.69 -12.77
CA THR A 59 11.55 -12.45 -12.52
C THR A 59 11.21 -10.99 -12.25
N LEU A 60 12.21 -10.13 -12.08
CA LEU A 60 11.98 -8.70 -11.87
C LEU A 60 11.59 -8.04 -13.18
N ILE A 61 10.48 -7.32 -13.17
CA ILE A 61 10.03 -6.50 -14.29
C ILE A 61 10.71 -5.14 -14.18
N GLY A 62 11.44 -4.76 -15.23
CA GLY A 62 12.09 -3.47 -15.34
C GLY A 62 11.06 -2.33 -15.36
N LEU A 63 11.41 -1.22 -14.71
CA LEU A 63 10.56 -0.04 -14.62
C LEU A 63 11.32 1.18 -15.13
N PRO A 64 10.72 1.99 -16.03
CA PRO A 64 11.42 3.07 -16.72
C PRO A 64 11.87 4.22 -15.81
N TYR A 65 11.27 4.36 -14.64
CA TYR A 65 11.58 5.44 -13.70
C TYR A 65 12.05 4.90 -12.34
N ARG A 66 12.65 5.77 -11.51
CA ARG A 66 12.93 5.44 -10.11
C ARG A 66 11.63 5.14 -9.38
N TYR A 67 11.67 4.19 -8.45
CA TYR A 67 10.52 3.76 -7.67
C TYR A 67 10.89 3.49 -6.22
N THR A 68 9.88 3.45 -5.36
CA THR A 68 10.07 3.11 -3.95
C THR A 68 9.69 1.67 -3.66
N VAL A 69 10.39 1.09 -2.69
CA VAL A 69 10.09 -0.22 -2.11
C VAL A 69 9.67 -0.05 -0.65
N PRO A 70 8.83 -0.94 -0.10
CA PRO A 70 8.27 -0.75 1.25
C PRO A 70 9.28 -0.99 2.38
N SER A 71 10.49 -1.48 2.07
CA SER A 71 11.48 -1.82 3.08
C SER A 71 12.86 -1.25 2.78
N MET A 72 13.56 -0.81 3.83
CA MET A 72 14.96 -0.35 3.73
C MET A 72 15.97 -1.51 3.81
N ASN A 73 15.55 -2.69 4.24
CA ASN A 73 16.39 -3.89 4.32
C ASN A 73 16.19 -4.76 3.06
N ASP A 74 16.80 -5.94 3.02
CA ASP A 74 16.77 -6.84 1.86
C ASP A 74 15.43 -7.52 1.59
N SER A 75 14.41 -7.29 2.44
CA SER A 75 13.06 -7.82 2.25
C SER A 75 12.22 -6.85 1.43
N PHE A 76 11.30 -7.39 0.62
CA PHE A 76 10.32 -6.60 -0.15
C PHE A 76 10.95 -5.52 -1.03
N GLN A 77 11.87 -5.94 -1.90
CA GLN A 77 12.63 -5.05 -2.78
C GLN A 77 11.92 -4.73 -4.10
N GLU A 78 10.66 -5.08 -4.22
CA GLU A 78 9.79 -4.78 -5.34
C GLU A 78 8.92 -3.54 -5.08
N MET A 79 8.45 -2.91 -6.16
CA MET A 79 7.37 -1.92 -6.08
C MET A 79 6.04 -2.68 -5.98
N TYR A 80 5.42 -2.66 -4.80
CA TYR A 80 4.10 -3.28 -4.56
C TYR A 80 2.97 -2.26 -4.73
N TYR A 81 1.80 -2.70 -5.20
CA TYR A 81 0.73 -1.81 -5.62
C TYR A 81 0.20 -0.94 -4.47
N TRP A 82 -0.44 -1.53 -3.47
CA TRP A 82 -1.07 -0.73 -2.41
C TRP A 82 -0.06 -0.12 -1.44
N ASP A 83 1.10 -0.78 -1.22
CA ASP A 83 2.19 -0.22 -0.42
C ASP A 83 2.68 1.11 -0.99
N THR A 84 2.78 1.18 -2.31
CA THR A 84 3.18 2.41 -3.02
C THR A 84 2.15 3.53 -2.85
N PHE A 85 0.86 3.23 -2.67
CA PHE A 85 -0.13 4.25 -2.36
C PHE A 85 0.18 4.89 -0.99
N PHE A 86 0.33 4.11 0.07
CA PHE A 86 0.63 4.64 1.41
C PHE A 86 1.98 5.36 1.45
N THR A 87 2.99 4.82 0.76
CA THR A 87 4.29 5.49 0.60
C THR A 87 4.13 6.82 -0.14
N GLY A 88 3.30 6.86 -1.18
CA GLY A 88 3.01 8.06 -1.97
C GLY A 88 2.42 9.20 -1.14
N GLU A 89 1.54 8.90 -0.19
CA GLU A 89 0.98 9.88 0.74
C GLU A 89 2.10 10.55 1.57
N GLY A 90 3.01 9.75 2.11
CA GLY A 90 4.15 10.27 2.85
C GLY A 90 5.11 11.08 1.97
N LEU A 91 5.41 10.59 0.76
CA LEU A 91 6.27 11.30 -0.20
C LEU A 91 5.70 12.68 -0.56
N ILE A 92 4.41 12.77 -0.83
CA ILE A 92 3.74 14.05 -1.17
C ILE A 92 3.78 15.00 0.03
N ALA A 93 3.54 14.50 1.24
CA ALA A 93 3.59 15.29 2.47
C ALA A 93 5.00 15.84 2.75
N ASP A 94 6.04 15.05 2.50
CA ASP A 94 7.44 15.41 2.75
C ASP A 94 8.11 16.14 1.56
N GLY A 95 7.34 16.47 0.49
CA GLY A 95 7.84 17.24 -0.64
C GLY A 95 8.52 16.45 -1.76
N TYR A 96 8.43 15.11 -1.75
CA TYR A 96 8.94 14.20 -2.80
C TYR A 96 7.87 13.85 -3.85
N GLY A 97 7.04 14.82 -4.24
CA GLY A 97 5.95 14.63 -5.20
C GLY A 97 6.40 14.03 -6.54
N ASP A 98 7.58 14.40 -7.03
CA ASP A 98 8.15 13.87 -8.27
C ASP A 98 8.40 12.34 -8.19
N LEU A 99 8.82 11.85 -7.03
CA LEU A 99 9.02 10.42 -6.81
C LEU A 99 7.68 9.67 -6.71
N ALA A 100 6.68 10.28 -6.07
CA ALA A 100 5.32 9.74 -6.05
C ALA A 100 4.74 9.68 -7.47
N GLN A 101 4.97 10.70 -8.30
CA GLN A 101 4.57 10.70 -9.70
C GLN A 101 5.32 9.61 -10.51
N SER A 102 6.62 9.44 -10.31
CA SER A 102 7.41 8.37 -10.93
C SER A 102 6.86 6.98 -10.59
N ASN A 103 6.44 6.76 -9.34
CA ASN A 103 5.78 5.51 -8.94
C ASN A 103 4.49 5.27 -9.74
N VAL A 104 3.65 6.29 -9.91
CA VAL A 104 2.42 6.20 -10.70
C VAL A 104 2.72 5.90 -12.17
N GLU A 105 3.70 6.57 -12.77
CA GLU A 105 4.09 6.34 -14.16
C GLU A 105 4.64 4.94 -14.39
N ASN A 106 5.36 4.37 -13.42
CA ASN A 106 5.78 2.98 -13.44
C ASN A 106 4.59 1.99 -13.35
N MET A 107 3.57 2.30 -12.55
CA MET A 107 2.35 1.51 -12.52
C MET A 107 1.59 1.56 -13.83
N LEU A 108 1.48 2.73 -14.43
CA LEU A 108 0.85 2.90 -15.75
C LEU A 108 1.63 2.16 -16.84
N TYR A 109 2.96 2.15 -16.78
CA TYR A 109 3.78 1.31 -17.66
C TYR A 109 3.44 -0.18 -17.51
N MET A 110 3.26 -0.69 -16.27
CA MET A 110 2.82 -2.07 -16.07
C MET A 110 1.38 -2.32 -16.55
N VAL A 111 0.46 -1.37 -16.34
CA VAL A 111 -0.90 -1.45 -16.88
C VAL A 111 -0.89 -1.48 -18.41
N GLU A 112 -0.02 -0.71 -19.05
CA GLU A 112 0.11 -0.73 -20.51
C GLU A 112 0.63 -2.09 -21.01
N ARG A 113 1.62 -2.64 -20.34
CA ARG A 113 2.28 -3.90 -20.71
C ARG A 113 1.42 -5.14 -20.46
N TYR A 114 0.65 -5.17 -19.34
CA TYR A 114 -0.08 -6.35 -18.85
C TYR A 114 -1.61 -6.19 -18.89
N GLY A 115 -2.12 -5.02 -19.25
CA GLY A 115 -3.55 -4.71 -19.23
C GLY A 115 -4.14 -4.51 -17.81
N LYS A 116 -3.29 -4.57 -16.78
CA LYS A 116 -3.66 -4.45 -15.35
C LYS A 116 -2.45 -4.08 -14.51
N MET A 117 -2.64 -3.49 -13.35
CA MET A 117 -1.58 -3.40 -12.35
C MET A 117 -1.38 -4.76 -11.67
N LEU A 118 -0.14 -5.20 -11.55
CA LEU A 118 0.23 -6.41 -10.86
C LEU A 118 0.31 -6.17 -9.34
N ASN A 119 0.39 -7.25 -8.55
CA ASN A 119 0.64 -7.15 -7.12
C ASN A 119 1.96 -6.43 -6.79
N GLY A 120 2.95 -6.60 -7.65
CA GLY A 120 4.26 -5.94 -7.60
C GLY A 120 5.01 -6.22 -8.91
N ASN A 121 6.15 -5.59 -9.14
CA ASN A 121 6.91 -5.71 -10.39
C ASN A 121 7.72 -7.02 -10.49
N ARG A 122 7.02 -8.16 -10.36
CA ARG A 122 7.55 -9.52 -10.61
C ARG A 122 6.60 -10.31 -11.49
N THR A 123 7.14 -11.08 -12.42
CA THR A 123 6.33 -11.90 -13.35
C THR A 123 5.45 -12.92 -12.62
N PHE A 124 5.86 -13.42 -11.46
CA PHE A 124 5.03 -14.34 -10.67
C PHE A 124 3.88 -13.66 -9.92
N PHE A 125 3.76 -12.33 -9.99
CA PHE A 125 2.63 -11.58 -9.45
C PHE A 125 1.53 -11.30 -10.49
N GLU A 126 1.71 -11.73 -11.72
CA GLU A 126 0.78 -11.47 -12.82
C GLU A 126 -0.62 -12.05 -12.57
N ASN A 127 -0.71 -13.14 -11.83
CA ASN A 127 -1.95 -13.89 -11.61
C ASN A 127 -2.78 -13.40 -10.40
N ARG A 128 -2.40 -12.33 -9.73
CA ARG A 128 -3.09 -11.86 -8.51
C ARG A 128 -3.22 -10.35 -8.47
N SER A 129 -4.21 -9.89 -7.69
CA SER A 129 -4.52 -8.47 -7.52
C SER A 129 -4.24 -8.00 -6.09
N GLN A 130 -3.96 -6.71 -5.95
CA GLN A 130 -4.04 -5.95 -4.69
C GLN A 130 -5.15 -4.89 -4.80
N PRO A 131 -5.54 -4.20 -3.70
CA PRO A 131 -6.50 -3.10 -3.75
C PRO A 131 -6.13 -2.04 -4.79
N PRO A 132 -7.09 -1.59 -5.64
CA PRO A 132 -6.84 -0.69 -6.77
C PRO A 132 -6.77 0.78 -6.33
N TYR A 133 -5.61 1.24 -5.93
CA TYR A 133 -5.39 2.62 -5.49
C TYR A 133 -4.88 3.58 -6.57
N LEU A 134 -4.63 3.13 -7.81
CA LEU A 134 -4.01 3.96 -8.85
C LEU A 134 -4.80 5.25 -9.13
N SER A 135 -6.12 5.20 -9.13
CA SER A 135 -6.96 6.39 -9.30
C SER A 135 -6.78 7.42 -8.19
N LYS A 136 -6.65 6.97 -6.94
CA LYS A 136 -6.42 7.85 -5.79
C LYS A 136 -5.01 8.46 -5.83
N MET A 137 -4.00 7.68 -6.23
CA MET A 137 -2.65 8.19 -6.41
C MET A 137 -2.59 9.30 -7.47
N ILE A 138 -3.25 9.09 -8.61
CA ILE A 138 -3.35 10.09 -9.69
C ILE A 138 -4.09 11.33 -9.19
N GLU A 139 -5.21 11.18 -8.47
CA GLU A 139 -5.95 12.29 -7.88
C GLU A 139 -5.08 13.11 -6.94
N HIS A 140 -4.34 12.49 -6.03
CA HIS A 140 -3.53 13.19 -5.05
C HIS A 140 -2.36 13.95 -5.70
N ILE A 141 -1.71 13.37 -6.72
CA ILE A 141 -0.68 14.06 -7.50
C ILE A 141 -1.31 15.25 -8.24
N TYR A 142 -2.46 15.06 -8.88
CA TYR A 142 -3.14 16.15 -9.59
C TYR A 142 -3.56 17.27 -8.66
N LEU A 143 -4.09 16.98 -7.48
CA LEU A 143 -4.44 17.98 -6.47
C LEU A 143 -3.22 18.78 -6.00
N LYS A 144 -2.03 18.19 -6.03
CA LYS A 144 -0.78 18.86 -5.66
C LYS A 144 -0.21 19.70 -6.80
N THR A 145 -0.27 19.20 -8.05
CA THR A 145 0.41 19.81 -9.19
C THR A 145 -0.50 20.69 -10.04
N HIS A 146 -1.80 20.41 -10.07
CA HIS A 146 -2.80 20.98 -10.99
C HIS A 146 -2.42 20.82 -12.48
N ASP A 147 -1.54 19.84 -12.80
CA ASP A 147 -1.07 19.58 -14.15
C ASP A 147 -2.14 18.82 -14.96
N LYS A 148 -2.91 19.56 -15.75
CA LYS A 148 -3.95 19.01 -16.62
C LYS A 148 -3.37 18.23 -17.80
N GLU A 149 -2.20 18.58 -18.30
CA GLU A 149 -1.60 17.88 -19.43
C GLU A 149 -1.07 16.53 -18.97
N TRP A 150 -0.45 16.45 -17.80
CA TRP A 150 -0.11 15.17 -17.20
C TRP A 150 -1.36 14.30 -16.94
N LEU A 151 -2.43 14.88 -16.39
CA LEU A 151 -3.69 14.14 -16.16
C LEU A 151 -4.26 13.56 -17.45
N LYS A 152 -4.26 14.34 -18.55
CA LYS A 152 -4.69 13.84 -19.87
C LYS A 152 -3.81 12.68 -20.35
N LYS A 153 -2.49 12.77 -20.14
CA LYS A 153 -1.51 11.73 -20.53
C LYS A 153 -1.77 10.41 -19.80
N VAL A 154 -2.08 10.44 -18.50
CA VAL A 154 -2.24 9.22 -17.66
C VAL A 154 -3.65 8.60 -17.74
N LEU A 155 -4.65 9.36 -18.14
CA LEU A 155 -6.05 8.92 -18.18
C LEU A 155 -6.31 7.65 -19.03
N PRO A 156 -5.68 7.43 -20.19
CA PRO A 156 -5.85 6.19 -20.95
C PRO A 156 -5.44 4.93 -20.18
N GLY A 157 -4.30 4.98 -19.46
CA GLY A 157 -3.83 3.87 -18.62
C GLY A 157 -4.77 3.60 -17.44
N LEU A 158 -5.24 4.67 -16.78
CA LEU A 158 -6.24 4.55 -15.71
C LEU A 158 -7.55 3.91 -16.21
N LYS A 159 -8.04 4.30 -17.39
CA LYS A 159 -9.21 3.67 -18.02
C LYS A 159 -8.98 2.19 -18.31
N LYS A 160 -7.78 1.79 -18.73
CA LYS A 160 -7.41 0.40 -18.98
C LYS A 160 -7.49 -0.43 -17.68
N GLU A 161 -6.95 0.07 -16.57
CA GLU A 161 -7.07 -0.59 -15.26
C GLU A 161 -8.53 -0.66 -14.78
N TYR A 162 -9.29 0.41 -14.89
CA TYR A 162 -10.73 0.41 -14.57
C TYR A 162 -11.46 -0.66 -15.37
N PHE A 163 -11.21 -0.74 -16.68
CA PHE A 163 -11.83 -1.75 -17.54
C PHE A 163 -11.46 -3.18 -17.10
N PHE A 164 -10.22 -3.44 -16.71
CA PHE A 164 -9.84 -4.73 -16.14
C PHE A 164 -10.69 -5.10 -14.92
N TRP A 165 -10.87 -4.17 -13.97
CA TRP A 165 -11.68 -4.42 -12.79
C TRP A 165 -13.16 -4.65 -13.14
N MET A 166 -13.71 -3.89 -14.06
CA MET A 166 -15.14 -3.98 -14.46
C MET A 166 -15.45 -5.16 -15.39
N THR A 167 -14.44 -5.85 -15.92
CA THR A 167 -14.66 -7.02 -16.79
C THR A 167 -14.09 -8.31 -16.20
N ARG A 168 -12.87 -8.28 -15.69
CA ARG A 168 -12.16 -9.49 -15.22
C ARG A 168 -12.38 -9.76 -13.72
N ARG A 169 -12.82 -8.79 -12.98
CA ARG A 169 -13.03 -8.90 -11.53
C ARG A 169 -14.50 -8.73 -11.13
N LEU A 170 -15.37 -8.44 -12.07
CA LEU A 170 -16.82 -8.33 -11.85
C LEU A 170 -17.44 -9.72 -11.61
N THR A 171 -18.28 -9.82 -10.58
CA THR A 171 -19.09 -11.00 -10.29
C THR A 171 -20.45 -10.92 -10.96
N PRO A 172 -21.21 -12.03 -11.10
CA PRO A 172 -22.57 -12.00 -11.65
C PRO A 172 -23.55 -11.10 -10.88
N ILE A 173 -23.25 -10.79 -9.62
CA ILE A 173 -24.10 -9.89 -8.79
C ILE A 173 -23.64 -8.42 -8.87
N GLY A 174 -22.73 -8.07 -9.79
CA GLY A 174 -22.30 -6.67 -10.02
C GLY A 174 -21.24 -6.14 -9.05
N LEU A 175 -20.67 -6.95 -8.17
CA LEU A 175 -19.59 -6.57 -7.27
C LEU A 175 -18.22 -7.00 -7.83
N ASN A 176 -17.19 -6.20 -7.59
CA ASN A 176 -15.83 -6.61 -7.89
C ASN A 176 -15.28 -7.53 -6.78
N ARG A 177 -14.40 -8.44 -7.14
CA ARG A 177 -13.72 -9.34 -6.20
C ARG A 177 -12.23 -9.40 -6.45
N TYR A 178 -11.45 -9.62 -5.41
CA TYR A 178 -10.08 -10.10 -5.56
C TYR A 178 -10.09 -11.52 -6.07
N SER A 179 -9.24 -11.82 -7.02
CA SER A 179 -9.15 -13.16 -7.60
C SER A 179 -7.70 -13.53 -7.82
N ASN A 180 -7.42 -14.82 -7.68
CA ASN A 180 -6.16 -15.42 -8.03
C ASN A 180 -6.42 -16.35 -9.23
N GLU A 181 -5.83 -16.00 -10.38
CA GLU A 181 -5.88 -16.78 -11.63
C GLU A 181 -4.72 -17.78 -11.71
N ALA A 182 -4.09 -18.12 -10.57
CA ALA A 182 -2.95 -19.01 -10.54
C ALA A 182 -3.32 -20.42 -11.00
N THR A 183 -2.57 -20.92 -11.96
CA THR A 183 -2.62 -22.31 -12.41
C THR A 183 -2.02 -23.25 -11.35
N THR A 184 -2.22 -24.56 -11.52
CA THR A 184 -1.56 -25.57 -10.66
C THR A 184 -0.03 -25.46 -10.76
N SER A 185 0.51 -25.11 -11.94
CA SER A 185 1.94 -24.89 -12.14
C SER A 185 2.45 -23.69 -11.33
N ASP A 186 1.72 -22.57 -11.34
CA ASP A 186 2.06 -21.38 -10.55
C ASP A 186 2.09 -21.68 -9.06
N LYS A 187 1.11 -22.43 -8.56
CA LYS A 187 1.03 -22.84 -7.16
C LYS A 187 2.23 -23.72 -6.76
N LYS A 188 2.61 -24.70 -7.59
CA LYS A 188 3.79 -25.55 -7.37
C LYS A 188 5.08 -24.71 -7.34
N ARG A 189 5.24 -23.78 -8.26
CA ARG A 189 6.40 -22.88 -8.32
C ARG A 189 6.53 -22.01 -7.06
N ILE A 190 5.42 -21.42 -6.60
CA ILE A 190 5.40 -20.64 -5.36
C ILE A 190 5.76 -21.51 -4.16
N LEU A 191 5.17 -22.70 -4.07
CA LEU A 191 5.45 -23.64 -2.99
C LEU A 191 6.95 -24.02 -2.94
N SER A 192 7.57 -24.30 -4.09
CA SER A 192 9.00 -24.61 -4.17
C SER A 192 9.91 -23.44 -3.77
N VAL A 193 9.49 -22.20 -4.02
CA VAL A 193 10.21 -21.00 -3.56
C VAL A 193 10.07 -20.84 -2.04
N LEU A 194 8.88 -21.03 -1.50
CA LEU A 194 8.64 -20.97 -0.06
C LEU A 194 9.41 -22.06 0.69
N GLN A 195 9.40 -23.30 0.20
CA GLN A 195 10.18 -24.40 0.79
C GLN A 195 11.69 -24.08 0.84
N ARG A 196 12.25 -23.46 -0.21
CA ARG A 196 13.67 -23.05 -0.22
C ARG A 196 13.99 -21.90 0.74
N ARG A 197 13.01 -21.10 1.11
CA ARG A 197 13.20 -19.98 2.05
C ARG A 197 13.00 -20.38 3.51
N LEU A 198 12.23 -21.44 3.76
CA LEU A 198 11.83 -21.87 5.10
C LEU A 198 12.57 -23.14 5.56
N GLY A 199 13.20 -23.87 4.65
CA GLY A 199 13.97 -25.08 4.93
C GLY A 199 15.43 -24.81 4.97
#